data_991761fff61540f090b8ece72337a124
#
_entry.id   991761fff61540f090b8ece72337a124
#
_cell.length_a   1.000
_cell.length_b   1.000
_cell.length_c   1.000
_cell.angle_alpha   90.00
_cell.angle_beta   90.00
_cell.angle_gamma   90.00
#
_symmetry.space_group_name_H-M   'P 1'
#
loop_
_entity.id
_entity.type
_entity.pdbx_description
1 polymer ?
#
loop_
_entity_poly.entity_id
_entity_poly.type
_entity_poly.pdbx_seq_one_letter_code
_entity_poly.pdbx_strand_id
1 'polypeptide(L)'
;IAFVSHISHISSFALGTTVLNIEKDEKSIFTMAGSGFSSTVRLAKSSPETWAPIFIQNADSILFALNNYIQQLEEFRASLENKDSDKLKELMHNANEIKRILL
;
A
#
# COMPACT_ATOMS: atom_id res chain seq x y z
N ILE A 1 -11.31 2.66 -12.19
CA ILE A 1 -11.56 1.47 -11.39
C ILE A 1 -10.25 0.76 -11.06
N ALA A 2 -9.36 0.61 -12.05
CA ALA A 2 -8.06 0.00 -11.80
C ALA A 2 -7.27 0.76 -10.75
N PHE A 3 -7.42 2.08 -10.70
CA PHE A 3 -6.69 2.89 -9.71
C PHE A 3 -7.10 2.56 -8.28
N VAL A 4 -8.39 2.40 -8.04
CA VAL A 4 -8.89 2.20 -6.67
C VAL A 4 -8.81 0.74 -6.27
N SER A 5 -9.37 -0.16 -7.10
CA SER A 5 -9.49 -1.57 -6.74
C SER A 5 -8.18 -2.33 -6.92
N HIS A 6 -7.60 -2.24 -8.10
CA HIS A 6 -6.45 -3.09 -8.45
C HIS A 6 -5.17 -2.65 -7.75
N ILE A 7 -4.95 -1.32 -7.61
CA ILE A 7 -3.77 -0.85 -6.89
C ILE A 7 -3.86 -1.15 -5.40
N SER A 8 -5.09 -1.15 -4.85
CA SER A 8 -5.29 -1.53 -3.46
C SER A 8 -4.93 -2.98 -3.21
N HIS A 9 -5.28 -3.88 -4.13
CA HIS A 9 -4.90 -5.29 -4.02
C HIS A 9 -3.38 -5.45 -4.10
N ILE A 10 -2.74 -4.81 -5.05
CA ILE A 10 -1.28 -4.89 -5.19
C ILE A 10 -0.59 -4.35 -3.95
N SER A 11 -1.05 -3.22 -3.43
CA SER A 11 -0.51 -2.63 -2.20
C SER A 11 -0.63 -3.60 -1.03
N SER A 12 -1.78 -4.25 -0.87
CA SER A 12 -1.98 -5.22 0.21
C SER A 12 -1.06 -6.43 0.08
N PHE A 13 -0.93 -6.98 -1.13
CA PHE A 13 -0.02 -8.10 -1.37
C PHE A 13 1.42 -7.70 -1.04
N ALA A 14 1.87 -6.57 -1.55
CA ALA A 14 3.24 -6.12 -1.36
C ALA A 14 3.54 -5.83 0.12
N LEU A 15 2.62 -5.16 0.81
CA LEU A 15 2.80 -4.86 2.22
C LEU A 15 2.81 -6.12 3.06
N GLY A 16 1.91 -7.06 2.77
CA GLY A 16 1.89 -8.35 3.47
C GLY A 16 3.20 -9.10 3.32
N THR A 17 3.72 -9.18 2.11
CA THR A 17 5.01 -9.83 1.85
C THR A 17 6.15 -9.10 2.56
N THR A 18 6.12 -7.77 2.57
CA THR A 18 7.14 -6.97 3.24
C THR A 18 7.19 -7.31 4.72
N VAL A 19 6.04 -7.36 5.38
CA VAL A 19 5.96 -7.69 6.81
C VAL A 19 6.45 -9.12 7.06
N LEU A 20 6.05 -10.08 6.22
CA LEU A 20 6.50 -11.46 6.34
C LEU A 20 8.01 -11.60 6.19
N ASN A 21 8.62 -10.77 5.33
CA ASN A 21 10.06 -10.82 5.13
C ASN A 21 10.85 -10.21 6.28
N ILE A 22 10.30 -9.20 6.94
CA ILE A 22 11.00 -8.48 8.02
C ILE A 22 10.75 -9.14 9.36
N GLU A 23 9.49 -9.44 9.67
CA GLU A 23 9.12 -10.02 10.96
C GLU A 23 8.99 -11.53 10.82
N LYS A 24 9.87 -12.28 11.48
CA LYS A 24 9.88 -13.74 11.41
C LYS A 24 9.09 -14.40 12.53
N ASP A 25 8.70 -13.64 13.54
CA ASP A 25 7.89 -14.16 14.64
C ASP A 25 6.41 -14.00 14.33
N GLU A 26 5.74 -15.11 14.06
CA GLU A 26 4.31 -15.09 13.72
C GLU A 26 3.44 -14.52 14.84
N LYS A 27 3.85 -14.72 16.10
CA LYS A 27 3.13 -14.14 17.25
C LYS A 27 3.21 -12.62 17.23
N SER A 28 4.37 -12.07 16.86
CA SER A 28 4.53 -10.63 16.76
C SER A 28 3.65 -10.06 15.65
N ILE A 29 3.58 -10.75 14.52
CA ILE A 29 2.69 -10.34 13.42
C ILE A 29 1.25 -10.34 13.88
N PHE A 30 0.82 -11.42 14.54
CA PHE A 30 -0.53 -11.54 15.05
C PHE A 30 -0.85 -10.44 16.06
N THR A 31 0.07 -10.16 16.96
CA THR A 31 -0.09 -9.10 17.97
C THR A 31 -0.18 -7.72 17.33
N MET A 32 0.62 -7.45 16.29
CA MET A 32 0.61 -6.19 15.55
C MET A 32 -0.63 -6.04 14.68
N ALA A 33 -1.32 -7.15 14.40
CA ALA A 33 -2.48 -7.16 13.51
C ALA A 33 -3.72 -6.57 14.18
N GLY A 34 -3.58 -5.40 14.78
CA GLY A 34 -4.71 -4.61 15.21
C GLY A 34 -5.50 -4.15 14.00
N SER A 35 -6.61 -3.45 14.22
CA SER A 35 -7.55 -3.11 13.15
C SER A 35 -6.88 -2.38 11.97
N GLY A 36 -5.93 -1.48 12.24
CA GLY A 36 -5.28 -0.72 11.20
C GLY A 36 -4.48 -1.59 10.23
N PHE A 37 -3.58 -2.41 10.77
CA PHE A 37 -2.76 -3.30 9.93
C PHE A 37 -3.62 -4.34 9.22
N SER A 38 -4.54 -4.98 9.95
CA SER A 38 -5.45 -5.98 9.36
C SER A 38 -6.22 -5.41 8.18
N SER A 39 -6.75 -4.19 8.33
CA SER A 39 -7.48 -3.54 7.25
C SER A 39 -6.59 -3.29 6.05
N THR A 40 -5.37 -2.84 6.28
CA THR A 40 -4.43 -2.47 5.21
C THR A 40 -4.02 -3.70 4.38
N VAL A 41 -3.86 -4.85 5.00
CA VAL A 41 -3.43 -6.07 4.30
C VAL A 41 -4.56 -7.06 4.04
N ARG A 42 -5.79 -6.67 4.28
CA ARG A 42 -6.95 -7.55 4.13
C ARG A 42 -7.02 -8.23 2.77
N LEU A 43 -6.73 -7.49 1.72
CA LEU A 43 -6.81 -7.99 0.36
C LEU A 43 -5.67 -8.96 0.01
N ALA A 44 -4.64 -9.04 0.83
CA ALA A 44 -3.52 -9.97 0.60
C ALA A 44 -3.94 -11.44 0.71
N LYS A 45 -5.13 -11.71 1.23
CA LYS A 45 -5.70 -13.05 1.31
C LYS A 45 -6.40 -13.47 0.01
N SER A 46 -6.48 -12.59 -0.97
CA SER A 46 -7.20 -12.83 -2.21
C SER A 46 -6.55 -13.94 -3.03
N SER A 47 -7.36 -14.63 -3.83
CA SER A 47 -6.91 -15.76 -4.64
C SER A 47 -5.95 -15.31 -5.75
N PRO A 48 -4.72 -15.85 -5.78
CA PRO A 48 -3.80 -15.54 -6.88
C PRO A 48 -4.34 -15.96 -8.24
N GLU A 49 -5.02 -17.09 -8.30
CA GLU A 49 -5.56 -17.63 -9.55
C GLU A 49 -6.63 -16.73 -10.14
N THR A 50 -7.39 -16.04 -9.27
CA THR A 50 -8.42 -15.10 -9.70
C THR A 50 -7.81 -13.77 -10.13
N TRP A 51 -6.87 -13.26 -9.35
CA TRP A 51 -6.40 -11.89 -9.52
C TRP A 51 -5.28 -11.71 -10.54
N ALA A 52 -4.43 -12.73 -10.73
CA ALA A 52 -3.35 -12.62 -11.71
C ALA A 52 -3.87 -12.31 -13.13
N PRO A 53 -4.90 -13.03 -13.64
CA PRO A 53 -5.45 -12.68 -14.95
C PRO A 53 -6.06 -11.28 -14.99
N ILE A 54 -6.71 -10.87 -13.92
CA ILE A 54 -7.31 -9.52 -13.83
C ILE A 54 -6.22 -8.46 -13.95
N PHE A 55 -5.11 -8.63 -13.25
CA PHE A 55 -3.99 -7.68 -13.31
C PHE A 55 -3.40 -7.63 -14.73
N ILE A 56 -3.20 -8.78 -15.35
CA ILE A 56 -2.62 -8.85 -16.69
C ILE A 56 -3.52 -8.14 -17.71
N GLN A 57 -4.83 -8.34 -17.62
CA GLN A 57 -5.77 -7.70 -18.55
C GLN A 57 -5.77 -6.18 -18.44
N ASN A 58 -5.44 -5.64 -17.28
CA ASN A 58 -5.44 -4.20 -17.04
C ASN A 58 -4.03 -3.66 -16.79
N ALA A 59 -3.02 -4.35 -17.30
CA ALA A 59 -1.62 -4.06 -16.99
C ALA A 59 -1.23 -2.59 -17.23
N ASP A 60 -1.64 -2.02 -18.37
CA ASP A 60 -1.24 -0.65 -18.71
C ASP A 60 -1.79 0.38 -17.71
N SER A 61 -3.08 0.27 -17.38
CA SER A 61 -3.71 1.15 -16.41
C SER A 61 -3.12 0.97 -15.01
N ILE A 62 -2.86 -0.28 -14.64
CA ILE A 62 -2.27 -0.60 -13.35
C ILE A 62 -0.84 -0.07 -13.27
N LEU A 63 -0.06 -0.21 -14.33
CA LEU A 63 1.31 0.30 -14.36
C LEU A 63 1.35 1.81 -14.18
N PHE A 64 0.43 2.52 -14.80
CA PHE A 64 0.34 3.97 -14.62
C PHE A 64 0.10 4.30 -13.13
N ALA A 65 -0.88 3.67 -12.52
CA ALA A 65 -1.19 3.89 -11.10
C ALA A 65 -0.04 3.45 -10.20
N LEU A 66 0.56 2.31 -10.51
CA LEU A 66 1.65 1.76 -9.71
C LEU A 66 2.89 2.66 -9.74
N ASN A 67 3.22 3.20 -10.91
CA ASN A 67 4.36 4.11 -11.02
C ASN A 67 4.15 5.37 -10.18
N ASN A 68 2.92 5.90 -10.16
CA ASN A 68 2.59 7.03 -9.30
C ASN A 68 2.69 6.66 -7.82
N TYR A 69 2.24 5.47 -7.45
CA TYR A 69 2.31 4.99 -6.08
C TYR A 69 3.77 4.83 -5.63
N ILE A 70 4.60 4.23 -6.48
CA ILE A 70 6.03 4.07 -6.19
C ILE A 70 6.67 5.44 -5.98
N GLN A 71 6.32 6.43 -6.80
CA GLN A 71 6.83 7.79 -6.66
C GLN A 71 6.48 8.37 -5.29
N GLN A 72 5.26 8.17 -4.82
CA GLN A 72 4.86 8.62 -3.50
C GLN A 72 5.65 7.93 -2.39
N LEU A 73 5.85 6.61 -2.53
CA LEU A 73 6.63 5.86 -1.54
C LEU A 73 8.09 6.34 -1.51
N GLU A 74 8.65 6.68 -2.65
CA GLU A 74 10.02 7.20 -2.72
C GLU A 74 10.15 8.56 -2.05
N GLU A 75 9.13 9.41 -2.14
CA GLU A 75 9.13 10.69 -1.44
C GLU A 75 9.11 10.50 0.08
N PHE A 76 8.32 9.55 0.57
CA PHE A 76 8.35 9.19 1.99
C PHE A 76 9.72 8.67 2.40
N ARG A 77 10.31 7.78 1.59
CA ARG A 77 11.63 7.22 1.88
C ARG A 77 12.69 8.30 1.97
N ALA A 78 12.74 9.20 1.00
CA ALA A 78 13.71 10.28 0.99
C ALA A 78 13.56 11.19 2.20
N SER A 79 12.31 11.49 2.57
CA SER A 79 12.02 12.32 3.74
C SER A 79 12.52 11.66 5.02
N LEU A 80 12.36 10.35 5.13
CA LEU A 80 12.83 9.59 6.29
C LEU A 80 14.36 9.50 6.31
N GLU A 81 14.99 9.28 5.17
CA GLU A 81 16.45 9.26 5.08
C GLU A 81 17.06 10.57 5.50
N ASN A 82 16.42 11.68 5.15
CA ASN A 82 16.88 13.02 5.48
C ASN A 82 16.34 13.53 6.82
N LYS A 83 15.50 12.74 7.48
CA LYS A 83 14.82 13.12 8.73
C LYS A 83 14.11 14.47 8.59
N ASP A 84 13.49 14.67 7.44
CA ASP A 84 12.81 15.90 7.08
C ASP A 84 11.37 15.88 7.57
N SER A 85 11.17 16.35 8.79
CA SER A 85 9.85 16.37 9.42
C SER A 85 8.86 17.25 8.67
N ASP A 86 9.31 18.39 8.14
CA ASP A 86 8.42 19.30 7.42
C ASP A 86 7.93 18.67 6.13
N LYS A 87 8.81 17.97 5.41
CA LYS A 87 8.41 17.27 4.19
C LYS A 87 7.44 16.13 4.48
N LEU A 88 7.68 15.37 5.55
CA LEU A 88 6.75 14.32 5.97
C LEU A 88 5.37 14.90 6.25
N LYS A 89 5.30 16.02 6.96
CA LYS A 89 4.02 16.68 7.25
C LYS A 89 3.33 17.12 5.97
N GLU A 90 4.08 17.68 5.04
CA GLU A 90 3.54 18.11 3.74
C GLU A 90 2.92 16.93 2.99
N LEU A 91 3.64 15.80 2.90
CA LEU A 91 3.13 14.62 2.23
C LEU A 91 1.84 14.11 2.87
N MET A 92 1.80 14.08 4.20
CA MET A 92 0.63 13.63 4.93
C MET A 92 -0.54 14.60 4.82
N HIS A 93 -0.26 15.91 4.87
CA HIS A 93 -1.31 16.91 4.68
C HIS A 93 -1.94 16.81 3.29
N ASN A 94 -1.11 16.59 2.26
CA ASN A 94 -1.64 16.40 0.91
C ASN A 94 -2.55 15.19 0.85
N ALA A 95 -2.16 14.09 1.50
CA ALA A 95 -2.98 12.88 1.55
C ALA A 95 -4.28 13.08 2.32
N ASN A 96 -4.29 14.01 3.28
CA ASN A 96 -5.50 14.30 4.07
C ASN A 96 -6.66 14.81 3.21
N GLU A 97 -6.40 15.27 1.99
CA GLU A 97 -7.45 15.67 1.05
C GLU A 97 -8.45 14.55 0.78
N ILE A 98 -8.05 13.28 0.98
CA ILE A 98 -8.94 12.14 0.79
C ILE A 98 -10.17 12.20 1.73
N LYS A 99 -10.05 12.93 2.85
CA LYS A 99 -11.16 13.07 3.81
C LYS A 99 -12.40 13.69 3.18
N ARG A 100 -12.24 14.50 2.15
CA ARG A 100 -13.37 15.13 1.47
C ARG A 100 -14.23 14.10 0.75
N ILE A 101 -13.67 12.95 0.46
CA ILE A 101 -14.29 11.90 -0.36
C ILE A 101 -14.78 10.75 0.52
N LEU A 102 -13.99 10.41 1.51
CA LEU A 102 -14.28 9.29 2.40
C LEU A 102 -14.93 9.80 3.70
N LEU A 103 -16.09 9.28 3.99
CA LEU A 103 -16.82 9.63 5.23
C LEU A 103 -16.55 8.64 6.34
#